data_efcb27936ec71ec3ead6fe0750b42ae6
#
_entry.id   efcb27936ec71ec3ead6fe0750b42ae6
#
_cell.length_a   1.000
_cell.length_b   1.000
_cell.length_c   1.000
_cell.angle_alpha   90.00
_cell.angle_beta   90.00
_cell.angle_gamma   90.00
#
_symmetry.space_group_name_H-M   'P 1'
#
loop_
_entity.id
_entity.type
_entity.pdbx_description
1 polymer ?
#
loop_
_entity_poly.entity_id
_entity_poly.type
_entity_poly.pdbx_seq_one_letter_code
_entity_poly.pdbx_strand_id
1 'polypeptide(L)'
;MDTPSPSTASTTAHAVGYNDEPSITAAPLRSTDELAVDAGQLSSLILTTEATATPQRIVESVTSLTSSGILAEGQRMPTVRDLARLLRTSPATVSSAYHALAKSGILRSRGRAGTFVLRQSRTHRYDAGDLLAEAPATAPDRPIIDLSKGTPDLSLLPDIRPFLGKLGTHKAFVNSYDGPTILPMLEQILRRNWPYEPEAMTMASGAGDGLAHTMNAFVQPGDFVITEAPEYPLILDMIEAHGAMAFGVPMDGFGMLPDALDRALTMLESQRLAVPHGGHQVSMILLQPRAQNPTGASFSPQRIDALADVLLAHYPNGVGMPLIVEDDHSGDVANAYATSLAQRLPQHVVHIRSFSKSHGPDLRLAALSGPEDAVEAIIAQRRLGSGWVSRFLQEILYEMLADKEAFHTVTNARHIYATRQKTMHALLLRQSLDVHTGDGLNLWIPVRDEPAALRLLAEQGIRVAAGKPFLPSLRISADATGADAGAGAGVDAHASRGIRVTIAQQGAVNEQVAAALAQAAAVTPKTSTNHS
;
A
#
# COMPACT_ATOMS: atom_id res chain seq x y z
N MET A 1 -57.18 -42.36 -31.69
CA MET A 1 -57.68 -43.11 -30.54
C MET A 1 -56.79 -42.80 -29.37
N ASP A 2 -57.39 -42.05 -28.54
CA ASP A 2 -57.20 -41.84 -27.10
C ASP A 2 -55.83 -41.50 -26.51
N THR A 3 -55.71 -40.24 -26.24
CA THR A 3 -54.82 -39.67 -25.22
C THR A 3 -55.47 -39.76 -23.84
N PRO A 4 -54.76 -40.04 -22.76
CA PRO A 4 -55.19 -39.68 -21.41
C PRO A 4 -54.44 -38.47 -20.86
N SER A 5 -55.22 -37.55 -20.26
CA SER A 5 -54.83 -36.36 -19.51
C SER A 5 -54.05 -36.67 -18.22
N PRO A 6 -53.22 -35.73 -17.71
CA PRO A 6 -52.49 -35.92 -16.46
C PRO A 6 -53.33 -35.57 -15.25
N SER A 7 -53.24 -36.45 -14.27
CA SER A 7 -53.77 -36.35 -12.88
C SER A 7 -52.99 -35.32 -12.07
N THR A 8 -53.72 -34.39 -11.47
CA THR A 8 -53.27 -33.45 -10.44
C THR A 8 -52.94 -34.19 -9.12
N ALA A 9 -51.64 -34.19 -8.74
CA ALA A 9 -51.23 -34.58 -7.38
C ALA A 9 -50.90 -33.32 -6.57
N SER A 10 -51.72 -33.07 -5.58
CA SER A 10 -51.54 -32.07 -4.53
C SER A 10 -50.38 -32.48 -3.65
N THR A 11 -49.33 -31.71 -3.58
CA THR A 11 -48.22 -31.89 -2.63
C THR A 11 -48.37 -30.87 -1.50
N THR A 12 -48.80 -31.34 -0.35
CA THR A 12 -48.80 -30.60 0.91
C THR A 12 -47.36 -30.30 1.33
N ALA A 13 -47.03 -29.02 1.42
CA ALA A 13 -45.77 -28.55 1.97
C ALA A 13 -45.80 -28.67 3.50
N HIS A 14 -44.96 -29.53 4.05
CA HIS A 14 -44.63 -29.49 5.47
C HIS A 14 -43.65 -28.34 5.74
N ALA A 15 -44.10 -27.30 6.46
CA ALA A 15 -43.27 -26.27 7.04
C ALA A 15 -42.45 -26.88 8.20
N VAL A 16 -41.14 -27.01 8.04
CA VAL A 16 -40.21 -27.29 9.10
C VAL A 16 -39.89 -25.97 9.80
N GLY A 17 -40.37 -25.83 11.04
CA GLY A 17 -40.04 -24.69 11.88
C GLY A 17 -38.59 -24.78 12.32
N TYR A 18 -37.80 -23.76 11.94
CA TYR A 18 -36.50 -23.46 12.49
C TYR A 18 -36.69 -22.50 13.67
N ASN A 19 -36.83 -23.03 14.85
CA ASN A 19 -36.66 -22.31 16.11
C ASN A 19 -35.73 -23.14 16.97
N ASP A 20 -34.44 -22.82 16.93
CA ASP A 20 -33.49 -23.01 18.04
C ASP A 20 -32.25 -22.16 17.71
N GLU A 21 -32.26 -20.90 18.15
CA GLU A 21 -31.06 -20.10 18.29
C GLU A 21 -30.24 -20.66 19.45
N PRO A 22 -28.96 -21.08 19.23
CA PRO A 22 -28.10 -21.37 20.37
C PRO A 22 -27.80 -20.04 21.07
N SER A 23 -28.25 -19.89 22.29
CA SER A 23 -27.86 -18.81 23.18
C SER A 23 -26.34 -18.87 23.38
N ILE A 24 -25.62 -17.96 22.72
CA ILE A 24 -24.20 -17.72 22.96
C ILE A 24 -24.12 -17.12 24.36
N THR A 25 -23.79 -17.95 25.34
CA THR A 25 -23.40 -17.52 26.69
C THR A 25 -22.13 -16.69 26.55
N ALA A 26 -22.27 -15.38 26.76
CA ALA A 26 -21.13 -14.46 26.79
C ALA A 26 -20.14 -14.97 27.85
N ALA A 27 -18.89 -15.18 27.44
CA ALA A 27 -17.80 -15.47 28.35
C ALA A 27 -17.72 -14.37 29.43
N PRO A 28 -17.36 -14.70 30.66
CA PRO A 28 -17.29 -13.73 31.75
C PRO A 28 -16.31 -12.62 31.39
N LEU A 29 -16.75 -11.36 31.55
CA LEU A 29 -15.96 -10.17 31.38
C LEU A 29 -14.70 -10.28 32.24
N ARG A 30 -13.52 -10.24 31.60
CA ARG A 30 -12.22 -10.13 32.29
C ARG A 30 -12.21 -8.88 33.15
N SER A 31 -11.49 -8.92 34.27
CA SER A 31 -11.40 -7.79 35.20
C SER A 31 -10.84 -6.54 34.50
N THR A 32 -11.32 -5.36 34.87
CA THR A 32 -10.92 -4.07 34.24
C THR A 32 -9.45 -3.75 34.36
N ASP A 33 -8.69 -4.41 35.24
CA ASP A 33 -7.24 -4.22 35.42
C ASP A 33 -6.41 -5.07 34.45
N GLU A 34 -6.95 -6.18 33.91
CA GLU A 34 -6.28 -6.99 32.88
C GLU A 34 -6.33 -6.35 31.48
N LEU A 35 -7.14 -5.30 31.31
CA LEU A 35 -7.31 -4.60 30.02
C LEU A 35 -6.60 -3.23 29.98
N ALA A 36 -5.72 -2.93 30.94
CA ALA A 36 -4.99 -1.68 30.94
C ALA A 36 -3.81 -1.73 29.95
N VAL A 37 -3.68 -0.70 29.11
CA VAL A 37 -2.53 -0.53 28.21
C VAL A 37 -1.30 -0.17 29.04
N ASP A 38 -0.19 -0.90 28.86
CA ASP A 38 1.07 -0.54 29.48
C ASP A 38 1.57 0.81 28.92
N ALA A 39 1.74 1.78 29.82
CA ALA A 39 2.09 3.13 29.44
C ALA A 39 3.52 3.24 28.87
N GLY A 40 4.43 2.36 29.31
CA GLY A 40 5.81 2.28 28.79
C GLY A 40 5.82 1.75 27.36
N GLN A 41 5.10 0.67 27.11
CA GLN A 41 4.95 0.10 25.78
C GLN A 41 4.29 1.10 24.80
N LEU A 42 3.22 1.76 25.21
CA LEU A 42 2.57 2.78 24.39
C LEU A 42 3.50 3.96 24.10
N SER A 43 4.29 4.41 25.10
CA SER A 43 5.22 5.52 24.90
C SER A 43 6.34 5.15 23.94
N SER A 44 6.87 3.94 24.00
CA SER A 44 7.91 3.47 23.06
C SER A 44 7.37 3.41 21.62
N LEU A 45 6.13 2.97 21.42
CA LEU A 45 5.49 2.95 20.12
C LEU A 45 5.19 4.36 19.55
N ILE A 46 4.90 5.34 20.42
CA ILE A 46 4.70 6.75 20.02
C ILE A 46 6.03 7.45 19.75
N LEU A 47 7.08 7.14 20.52
CA LEU A 47 8.41 7.75 20.42
C LEU A 47 9.33 7.05 19.41
N THR A 48 8.85 6.14 18.58
CA THR A 48 9.64 5.47 17.53
C THR A 48 10.33 6.42 16.55
N THR A 49 10.23 7.72 16.77
CA THR A 49 10.91 8.74 15.98
C THR A 49 11.54 9.75 16.95
N GLU A 50 12.74 10.21 16.67
CA GLU A 50 13.52 11.18 17.47
C GLU A 50 12.86 12.55 17.67
N ALA A 51 11.64 12.74 17.19
CA ALA A 51 10.93 14.01 17.25
C ALA A 51 10.06 14.15 18.51
N THR A 52 9.95 15.38 19.00
CA THR A 52 9.11 15.79 20.13
C THR A 52 7.68 15.28 19.97
N ALA A 53 7.08 14.72 21.02
CA ALA A 53 5.70 14.26 21.04
C ALA A 53 4.71 15.42 20.89
N THR A 54 4.21 15.67 19.68
CA THR A 54 3.17 16.66 19.41
C THR A 54 1.77 16.05 19.57
N PRO A 55 0.71 16.84 19.82
CA PRO A 55 -0.65 16.32 19.90
C PRO A 55 -1.07 15.54 18.65
N GLN A 56 -0.71 16.04 17.47
CA GLN A 56 -1.05 15.41 16.20
C GLN A 56 -0.38 14.04 16.06
N ARG A 57 0.87 13.93 16.47
CA ARG A 57 1.64 12.68 16.42
C ARG A 57 1.09 11.61 17.35
N ILE A 58 0.70 12.00 18.57
CA ILE A 58 0.03 11.10 19.51
C ILE A 58 -1.29 10.61 18.91
N VAL A 59 -2.06 11.49 18.25
CA VAL A 59 -3.31 11.13 17.57
C VAL A 59 -3.05 10.12 16.45
N GLU A 60 -2.08 10.37 15.59
CA GLU A 60 -1.73 9.49 14.47
C GLU A 60 -1.28 8.10 14.96
N SER A 61 -0.38 8.06 15.95
CA SER A 61 0.09 6.79 16.51
C SER A 61 -1.01 6.00 17.20
N VAL A 62 -1.81 6.62 18.07
CA VAL A 62 -2.93 5.92 18.75
C VAL A 62 -3.97 5.44 17.75
N THR A 63 -4.24 6.22 16.69
CA THR A 63 -5.16 5.81 15.62
C THR A 63 -4.63 4.57 14.91
N SER A 64 -3.35 4.56 14.53
CA SER A 64 -2.71 3.40 13.87
C SER A 64 -2.73 2.15 14.77
N LEU A 65 -2.34 2.31 16.04
CA LEU A 65 -2.33 1.21 17.01
C LEU A 65 -3.74 0.63 17.28
N THR A 66 -4.76 1.48 17.19
CA THR A 66 -6.16 1.04 17.31
C THR A 66 -6.63 0.33 16.04
N SER A 67 -6.28 0.86 14.87
CA SER A 67 -6.63 0.27 13.58
C SER A 67 -5.95 -1.09 13.36
N SER A 68 -4.69 -1.24 13.80
CA SER A 68 -3.96 -2.51 13.77
C SER A 68 -4.43 -3.53 14.83
N GLY A 69 -5.29 -3.11 15.77
CA GLY A 69 -5.78 -3.98 16.83
C GLY A 69 -4.82 -4.18 18.00
N ILE A 70 -3.65 -3.53 17.99
CA ILE A 70 -2.69 -3.53 19.11
C ILE A 70 -3.33 -2.88 20.33
N LEU A 71 -4.06 -1.78 20.12
CA LEU A 71 -4.96 -1.21 21.12
C LEU A 71 -6.36 -1.79 20.88
N ALA A 72 -6.73 -2.80 21.65
CA ALA A 72 -8.01 -3.49 21.51
C ALA A 72 -9.19 -2.66 22.07
N GLU A 73 -10.39 -2.90 21.53
CA GLU A 73 -11.63 -2.32 22.04
C GLU A 73 -11.80 -2.58 23.54
N GLY A 74 -12.20 -1.55 24.27
CA GLY A 74 -12.41 -1.63 25.71
C GLY A 74 -11.15 -1.52 26.55
N GLN A 75 -9.96 -1.51 25.97
CA GLN A 75 -8.74 -1.27 26.73
C GLN A 75 -8.71 0.13 27.33
N ARG A 76 -8.24 0.20 28.57
CA ARG A 76 -8.06 1.46 29.30
C ARG A 76 -6.75 2.11 28.92
N MET A 77 -6.81 3.33 28.40
CA MET A 77 -5.63 4.14 28.08
C MET A 77 -4.90 4.61 29.35
N PRO A 78 -3.57 4.82 29.29
CA PRO A 78 -2.82 5.45 30.37
C PRO A 78 -3.40 6.81 30.74
N THR A 79 -3.18 7.26 31.99
CA THR A 79 -3.59 8.61 32.36
C THR A 79 -2.81 9.65 31.58
N VAL A 80 -3.41 10.81 31.35
CA VAL A 80 -2.75 11.95 30.69
C VAL A 80 -1.40 12.29 31.34
N ARG A 81 -1.32 12.20 32.69
CA ARG A 81 -0.09 12.49 33.45
C ARG A 81 0.99 11.43 33.24
N ASP A 82 0.61 10.14 33.26
CA ASP A 82 1.55 9.05 33.08
C ASP A 82 2.14 9.05 31.66
N LEU A 83 1.28 9.17 30.65
CA LEU A 83 1.74 9.23 29.27
C LEU A 83 2.59 10.49 29.00
N ALA A 84 2.21 11.65 29.52
CA ALA A 84 2.99 12.88 29.37
C ALA A 84 4.40 12.76 29.97
N ARG A 85 4.52 12.13 31.14
CA ARG A 85 5.81 11.87 31.80
C ARG A 85 6.71 10.98 30.94
N LEU A 86 6.18 9.88 30.39
CA LEU A 86 6.93 8.93 29.57
C LEU A 86 7.32 9.53 28.21
N LEU A 87 6.43 10.29 27.59
CA LEU A 87 6.67 11.01 26.33
C LEU A 87 7.53 12.27 26.50
N ARG A 88 7.92 12.63 27.74
CA ARG A 88 8.67 13.85 28.07
C ARG A 88 8.01 15.12 27.49
N THR A 89 6.69 15.17 27.52
CA THR A 89 5.87 16.28 26.99
C THR A 89 4.95 16.86 28.07
N SER A 90 4.23 17.95 27.74
CA SER A 90 3.29 18.54 28.69
C SER A 90 1.99 17.72 28.82
N PRO A 91 1.36 17.69 30.01
CA PRO A 91 0.02 17.11 30.16
C PRO A 91 -1.02 17.74 29.21
N ALA A 92 -0.86 19.01 28.85
CA ALA A 92 -1.73 19.71 27.90
C ALA A 92 -1.63 19.12 26.49
N THR A 93 -0.41 18.72 26.06
CA THR A 93 -0.16 18.06 24.78
C THR A 93 -0.92 16.73 24.68
N VAL A 94 -0.80 15.88 25.70
CA VAL A 94 -1.50 14.59 25.73
C VAL A 94 -3.01 14.78 25.87
N SER A 95 -3.45 15.74 26.70
CA SER A 95 -4.87 16.06 26.85
C SER A 95 -5.50 16.51 25.53
N SER A 96 -4.81 17.39 24.78
CA SER A 96 -5.25 17.82 23.45
C SER A 96 -5.38 16.64 22.47
N ALA A 97 -4.40 15.72 22.48
CA ALA A 97 -4.44 14.51 21.66
C ALA A 97 -5.63 13.61 22.05
N TYR A 98 -5.83 13.35 23.35
CA TYR A 98 -6.95 12.52 23.82
C TYR A 98 -8.30 13.16 23.49
N HIS A 99 -8.40 14.48 23.54
CA HIS A 99 -9.61 15.20 23.15
C HIS A 99 -9.90 15.07 21.65
N ALA A 100 -8.88 15.19 20.81
CA ALA A 100 -8.99 14.98 19.38
C ALA A 100 -9.40 13.53 19.04
N LEU A 101 -8.79 12.54 19.71
CA LEU A 101 -9.15 11.13 19.57
C LEU A 101 -10.56 10.81 20.06
N ALA A 102 -11.03 11.51 21.10
CA ALA A 102 -12.41 11.36 21.57
C ALA A 102 -13.40 11.99 20.59
N LYS A 103 -13.05 13.14 20.00
CA LYS A 103 -13.87 13.81 18.97
C LYS A 103 -13.98 12.96 17.69
N SER A 104 -12.92 12.25 17.32
CA SER A 104 -12.91 11.32 16.18
C SER A 104 -13.51 9.94 16.50
N GLY A 105 -13.98 9.69 17.72
CA GLY A 105 -14.62 8.44 18.11
C GLY A 105 -13.66 7.27 18.34
N ILE A 106 -12.35 7.52 18.43
CA ILE A 106 -11.34 6.50 18.72
C ILE A 106 -11.28 6.17 20.21
N LEU A 107 -11.38 7.20 21.05
CA LEU A 107 -11.39 7.05 22.50
C LEU A 107 -12.72 7.56 23.09
N ARG A 108 -13.07 7.03 24.27
CA ARG A 108 -14.20 7.51 25.07
C ARG A 108 -13.75 7.73 26.51
N SER A 109 -13.90 8.96 26.99
CA SER A 109 -13.73 9.24 28.41
C SER A 109 -14.99 8.85 29.22
N ARG A 110 -14.77 8.13 30.32
CA ARG A 110 -15.82 7.72 31.29
C ARG A 110 -15.58 8.37 32.65
N GLY A 111 -15.17 9.64 32.66
CA GLY A 111 -14.92 10.40 33.89
C GLY A 111 -13.85 9.73 34.78
N ARG A 112 -14.19 9.41 36.04
CA ARG A 112 -13.26 8.79 36.99
C ARG A 112 -12.83 7.38 36.62
N ALA A 113 -13.57 6.68 35.76
CA ALA A 113 -13.21 5.34 35.28
C ALA A 113 -12.05 5.35 34.28
N GLY A 114 -11.75 6.49 33.66
CA GLY A 114 -10.64 6.66 32.72
C GLY A 114 -11.08 6.86 31.26
N THR A 115 -10.11 6.77 30.36
CA THR A 115 -10.32 6.85 28.91
C THR A 115 -10.14 5.45 28.32
N PHE A 116 -11.01 5.07 27.41
CA PHE A 116 -11.08 3.72 26.84
C PHE A 116 -11.07 3.79 25.31
N VAL A 117 -10.45 2.77 24.70
CA VAL A 117 -10.48 2.55 23.25
C VAL A 117 -11.89 2.14 22.82
N LEU A 118 -12.43 2.79 21.78
CA LEU A 118 -13.70 2.43 21.16
C LEU A 118 -13.48 1.53 19.96
N ARG A 119 -14.49 0.69 19.66
CA ARG A 119 -14.53 -0.03 18.39
C ARG A 119 -14.63 0.95 17.24
N GLN A 120 -13.67 0.91 16.34
CA GLN A 120 -13.78 1.64 15.08
C GLN A 120 -14.39 0.75 14.00
N SER A 121 -15.32 1.29 13.24
CA SER A 121 -15.57 0.81 11.90
C SER A 121 -14.27 1.08 11.11
N ARG A 122 -13.63 0.04 10.58
CA ARG A 122 -12.42 0.19 9.78
C ARG A 122 -12.79 0.96 8.51
N THR A 123 -12.51 2.26 8.48
CA THR A 123 -12.53 3.01 7.23
C THR A 123 -11.17 2.81 6.60
N HIS A 124 -11.11 2.04 5.55
CA HIS A 124 -9.86 1.79 4.83
C HIS A 124 -9.33 3.10 4.24
N ARG A 125 -8.01 3.29 4.27
CA ARG A 125 -7.35 4.45 3.66
C ARG A 125 -7.59 4.50 2.16
N TYR A 126 -7.69 3.32 1.54
CA TYR A 126 -8.02 3.18 0.13
C TYR A 126 -9.36 3.82 -0.22
N ASP A 127 -10.40 3.55 0.59
CA ASP A 127 -11.73 4.14 0.43
C ASP A 127 -11.75 5.63 0.78
N ALA A 128 -10.94 6.06 1.76
CA ALA A 128 -10.80 7.47 2.13
C ALA A 128 -10.16 8.31 1.00
N GLY A 129 -9.29 7.72 0.19
CA GLY A 129 -8.75 8.35 -1.02
C GLY A 129 -9.84 8.67 -2.04
N ASP A 130 -10.81 7.78 -2.19
CA ASP A 130 -11.98 7.98 -3.06
C ASP A 130 -13.02 8.93 -2.44
N LEU A 131 -13.23 8.89 -1.12
CA LEU A 131 -14.18 9.77 -0.40
C LEU A 131 -13.74 11.24 -0.37
N LEU A 132 -12.44 11.51 -0.29
CA LEU A 132 -11.89 12.87 -0.40
C LEU A 132 -11.93 13.40 -1.85
N ALA A 133 -12.16 12.52 -2.82
CA ALA A 133 -12.47 12.90 -4.20
C ALA A 133 -13.94 13.40 -4.36
N GLU A 134 -14.80 13.25 -3.36
CA GLU A 134 -16.10 13.91 -3.28
C GLU A 134 -15.96 15.37 -2.82
N ALA A 135 -15.11 16.15 -3.52
CA ALA A 135 -15.26 17.60 -3.46
C ALA A 135 -16.67 17.94 -3.98
N PRO A 136 -17.39 18.86 -3.33
CA PRO A 136 -18.75 19.18 -3.73
C PRO A 136 -18.78 19.50 -5.22
N ALA A 137 -19.74 18.94 -5.93
CA ALA A 137 -20.01 19.21 -7.33
C ALA A 137 -20.49 20.66 -7.49
N THR A 138 -19.59 21.64 -7.32
CA THR A 138 -19.91 23.07 -7.36
C THR A 138 -19.64 23.73 -8.70
N ALA A 139 -19.30 22.95 -9.73
CA ALA A 139 -19.21 23.46 -11.10
C ALA A 139 -20.03 22.54 -12.03
N PRO A 140 -21.36 22.72 -12.13
CA PRO A 140 -22.20 21.83 -12.94
C PRO A 140 -21.95 21.87 -14.46
N ASP A 141 -21.17 22.83 -14.95
CA ASP A 141 -21.05 23.10 -16.40
C ASP A 141 -19.65 22.83 -17.01
N ARG A 142 -18.69 22.29 -16.26
CA ARG A 142 -17.37 21.96 -16.82
C ARG A 142 -17.08 20.45 -16.74
N PRO A 143 -16.52 19.86 -17.80
CA PRO A 143 -16.07 18.47 -17.76
C PRO A 143 -14.98 18.31 -16.68
N ILE A 144 -15.14 17.31 -15.81
CA ILE A 144 -14.16 17.00 -14.76
C ILE A 144 -13.02 16.21 -15.39
N ILE A 145 -11.79 16.66 -15.17
CA ILE A 145 -10.57 15.91 -15.48
C ILE A 145 -10.21 15.07 -14.25
N ASP A 146 -10.49 13.78 -14.29
CA ASP A 146 -10.22 12.87 -13.17
C ASP A 146 -8.82 12.24 -13.28
N LEU A 147 -7.91 12.70 -12.43
CA LEU A 147 -6.51 12.26 -12.32
C LEU A 147 -6.25 11.55 -10.98
N SER A 148 -7.30 11.05 -10.31
CA SER A 148 -7.20 10.48 -8.96
C SER A 148 -6.97 8.97 -8.89
N LYS A 149 -7.26 8.20 -9.96
CA LYS A 149 -7.47 6.75 -9.85
C LYS A 149 -6.21 5.87 -9.94
N GLY A 150 -5.11 6.35 -10.48
CA GLY A 150 -3.89 5.52 -10.68
C GLY A 150 -4.10 4.35 -11.66
N THR A 151 -5.02 4.49 -12.62
CA THR A 151 -5.38 3.47 -13.60
C THR A 151 -4.71 3.71 -14.95
N PRO A 152 -4.45 2.66 -15.75
CA PRO A 152 -3.94 2.82 -17.11
C PRO A 152 -5.00 3.46 -18.03
N ASP A 153 -4.53 3.99 -19.13
CA ASP A 153 -5.39 4.39 -20.26
C ASP A 153 -5.90 3.13 -20.96
N LEU A 154 -7.21 2.88 -20.89
CA LEU A 154 -7.81 1.65 -21.43
C LEU A 154 -7.66 1.53 -22.94
N SER A 155 -7.50 2.65 -23.68
CA SER A 155 -7.26 2.64 -25.12
C SER A 155 -5.87 2.14 -25.52
N LEU A 156 -4.96 2.05 -24.56
CA LEU A 156 -3.58 1.56 -24.74
C LEU A 156 -3.39 0.10 -24.29
N LEU A 157 -4.44 -0.57 -23.86
CA LEU A 157 -4.39 -1.98 -23.50
C LEU A 157 -4.57 -2.88 -24.74
N PRO A 158 -3.91 -4.06 -24.77
CA PRO A 158 -4.14 -5.05 -25.81
C PRO A 158 -5.60 -5.55 -25.80
N ASP A 159 -6.16 -5.79 -26.97
CA ASP A 159 -7.48 -6.41 -27.09
C ASP A 159 -7.42 -7.90 -26.72
N ILE A 160 -8.19 -8.31 -25.71
CA ILE A 160 -8.23 -9.70 -25.24
C ILE A 160 -9.01 -10.64 -26.16
N ARG A 161 -9.96 -10.11 -26.96
CA ARG A 161 -10.92 -10.92 -27.75
C ARG A 161 -10.28 -11.92 -28.70
N PRO A 162 -9.17 -11.62 -29.43
CA PRO A 162 -8.50 -12.58 -30.29
C PRO A 162 -7.97 -13.82 -29.56
N PHE A 163 -7.67 -13.71 -28.26
CA PHE A 163 -7.09 -14.78 -27.45
C PHE A 163 -8.15 -15.71 -26.85
N LEU A 164 -9.40 -15.25 -26.70
CA LEU A 164 -10.48 -16.08 -26.18
C LEU A 164 -10.79 -17.30 -27.08
N GLY A 165 -10.62 -17.16 -28.39
CA GLY A 165 -10.80 -18.26 -29.35
C GLY A 165 -9.69 -19.32 -29.33
N LYS A 166 -8.57 -19.03 -28.67
CA LYS A 166 -7.44 -19.95 -28.58
C LYS A 166 -7.47 -20.84 -27.32
N LEU A 167 -8.43 -20.62 -26.42
CA LEU A 167 -8.54 -21.40 -25.18
C LEU A 167 -8.73 -22.89 -25.44
N GLY A 168 -7.97 -23.72 -24.71
CA GLY A 168 -8.04 -25.17 -24.82
C GLY A 168 -7.27 -25.75 -26.01
N THR A 169 -6.56 -24.93 -26.80
CA THR A 169 -5.67 -25.44 -27.87
C THR A 169 -4.46 -26.15 -27.29
N HIS A 170 -4.01 -25.73 -26.13
CA HIS A 170 -2.96 -26.40 -25.37
C HIS A 170 -3.58 -27.45 -24.45
N LYS A 171 -3.21 -28.73 -24.62
CA LYS A 171 -3.72 -29.88 -23.81
C LYS A 171 -3.36 -29.83 -22.31
N ALA A 172 -3.02 -28.67 -21.78
CA ALA A 172 -2.43 -28.57 -20.46
C ALA A 172 -3.51 -28.32 -19.39
N PHE A 173 -3.75 -29.32 -18.54
CA PHE A 173 -4.26 -29.24 -17.16
C PHE A 173 -5.54 -28.43 -16.90
N VAL A 174 -6.27 -28.04 -17.95
CA VAL A 174 -7.53 -27.30 -17.83
C VAL A 174 -8.62 -28.27 -17.36
N ASN A 175 -9.49 -27.81 -16.44
CA ASN A 175 -10.54 -28.62 -15.80
C ASN A 175 -10.04 -29.80 -14.94
N SER A 176 -8.86 -29.67 -14.30
CA SER A 176 -8.34 -30.64 -13.35
C SER A 176 -8.10 -29.98 -11.98
N TYR A 177 -8.38 -30.72 -10.91
CA TYR A 177 -7.94 -30.36 -9.56
C TYR A 177 -6.42 -30.59 -9.38
N ASP A 178 -5.88 -31.58 -10.09
CA ASP A 178 -4.48 -31.98 -10.03
C ASP A 178 -3.70 -31.28 -11.15
N GLY A 179 -3.31 -30.04 -10.95
CA GLY A 179 -2.56 -29.31 -11.95
C GLY A 179 -1.58 -28.32 -11.32
N PRO A 180 -0.61 -27.83 -12.11
CA PRO A 180 0.39 -26.90 -11.60
C PRO A 180 -0.25 -25.56 -11.18
N THR A 181 0.39 -24.87 -10.25
CA THR A 181 -0.02 -23.54 -9.79
C THR A 181 0.29 -22.46 -10.81
N ILE A 182 1.25 -22.71 -11.71
CA ILE A 182 1.59 -21.94 -12.90
C ILE A 182 1.71 -22.88 -14.09
N LEU A 183 1.17 -22.50 -15.25
CA LEU A 183 1.31 -23.29 -16.48
C LEU A 183 2.78 -23.31 -16.92
N PRO A 184 3.37 -24.47 -17.26
CA PRO A 184 4.80 -24.57 -17.60
C PRO A 184 5.23 -23.65 -18.76
N MET A 185 4.36 -23.49 -19.77
CA MET A 185 4.63 -22.60 -20.89
C MET A 185 4.62 -21.12 -20.49
N LEU A 186 3.73 -20.75 -19.56
CA LEU A 186 3.69 -19.39 -19.01
C LEU A 186 4.92 -19.13 -18.15
N GLU A 187 5.29 -20.05 -17.28
CA GLU A 187 6.51 -19.94 -16.47
C GLU A 187 7.74 -19.76 -17.34
N GLN A 188 7.87 -20.56 -18.41
CA GLN A 188 9.01 -20.48 -19.32
C GLN A 188 9.14 -19.11 -20.00
N ILE A 189 8.02 -18.50 -20.44
CA ILE A 189 8.06 -17.17 -21.08
C ILE A 189 8.36 -16.08 -20.06
N LEU A 190 7.84 -16.19 -18.82
CA LEU A 190 8.09 -15.22 -17.76
C LEU A 190 9.55 -15.23 -17.31
N ARG A 191 10.16 -16.41 -17.12
CA ARG A 191 11.58 -16.53 -16.72
C ARG A 191 12.53 -15.81 -17.67
N ARG A 192 12.24 -15.76 -18.97
CA ARG A 192 13.10 -15.08 -19.97
C ARG A 192 13.29 -13.58 -19.72
N ASN A 193 12.30 -12.92 -19.12
CA ASN A 193 12.29 -11.47 -18.88
C ASN A 193 12.16 -11.15 -17.38
N TRP A 194 12.49 -12.12 -16.52
CA TRP A 194 12.49 -11.92 -15.08
C TRP A 194 13.75 -11.19 -14.62
N PRO A 195 13.72 -10.34 -13.59
CA PRO A 195 14.89 -9.55 -13.20
C PRO A 195 16.04 -10.37 -12.58
N TYR A 196 15.79 -11.62 -12.24
CA TYR A 196 16.78 -12.57 -11.71
C TYR A 196 16.34 -14.00 -12.02
N GLU A 197 17.16 -15.01 -11.72
CA GLU A 197 16.78 -16.42 -11.87
C GLU A 197 16.09 -16.90 -10.58
N PRO A 198 14.76 -17.08 -10.55
CA PRO A 198 14.05 -17.50 -9.35
C PRO A 198 14.13 -19.01 -9.14
N GLU A 199 14.14 -19.47 -7.87
CA GLU A 199 14.04 -20.89 -7.54
C GLU A 199 12.65 -21.42 -7.87
N ALA A 200 11.60 -20.73 -7.44
CA ALA A 200 10.22 -21.11 -7.68
C ALA A 200 9.37 -19.93 -8.18
N MET A 201 8.31 -20.27 -8.92
CA MET A 201 7.30 -19.32 -9.38
C MET A 201 5.88 -19.86 -9.18
N THR A 202 4.93 -18.94 -8.98
CA THR A 202 3.49 -19.25 -8.95
C THR A 202 2.69 -18.06 -9.48
N MET A 203 1.39 -18.26 -9.71
CA MET A 203 0.48 -17.17 -10.07
C MET A 203 -0.36 -16.73 -8.88
N ALA A 204 -0.76 -15.46 -8.86
CA ALA A 204 -1.73 -14.87 -7.93
C ALA A 204 -2.86 -14.19 -8.72
N SER A 205 -4.02 -14.00 -8.08
CA SER A 205 -5.19 -13.33 -8.66
C SER A 205 -5.03 -11.79 -8.64
N GLY A 206 -3.88 -11.32 -9.14
CA GLY A 206 -3.40 -9.93 -9.10
C GLY A 206 -2.39 -9.71 -7.97
N ALA A 207 -1.62 -8.60 -8.06
CA ALA A 207 -0.56 -8.31 -7.09
C ALA A 207 -1.10 -8.18 -5.65
N GLY A 208 -2.27 -7.53 -5.46
CA GLY A 208 -2.88 -7.42 -4.13
C GLY A 208 -3.22 -8.77 -3.49
N ASP A 209 -3.66 -9.77 -4.27
CA ASP A 209 -3.87 -11.13 -3.79
C ASP A 209 -2.54 -11.82 -3.40
N GLY A 210 -1.51 -11.65 -4.23
CA GLY A 210 -0.17 -12.12 -3.91
C GLY A 210 0.39 -11.53 -2.64
N LEU A 211 0.26 -10.21 -2.45
CA LEU A 211 0.67 -9.50 -1.24
C LEU A 211 -0.09 -10.00 0.00
N ALA A 212 -1.42 -10.17 -0.09
CA ALA A 212 -2.24 -10.65 1.02
C ALA A 212 -1.81 -12.06 1.46
N HIS A 213 -1.60 -12.98 0.52
CA HIS A 213 -1.12 -14.33 0.85
C HIS A 213 0.31 -14.33 1.41
N THR A 214 1.19 -13.45 0.92
CA THR A 214 2.54 -13.28 1.45
C THR A 214 2.49 -12.75 2.88
N MET A 215 1.68 -11.74 3.16
CA MET A 215 1.50 -11.22 4.53
C MET A 215 0.91 -12.28 5.46
N ASN A 216 -0.10 -13.04 5.00
CA ASN A 216 -0.68 -14.15 5.78
C ASN A 216 0.37 -15.23 6.15
N ALA A 217 1.38 -15.44 5.31
CA ALA A 217 2.41 -16.46 5.55
C ALA A 217 3.50 -15.97 6.52
N PHE A 218 3.85 -14.68 6.48
CA PHE A 218 5.10 -14.19 7.10
C PHE A 218 4.91 -13.09 8.14
N VAL A 219 3.75 -12.44 8.22
CA VAL A 219 3.51 -11.33 9.15
C VAL A 219 2.63 -11.79 10.31
N GLN A 220 3.07 -11.51 11.53
CA GLN A 220 2.31 -11.79 12.74
C GLN A 220 1.73 -10.50 13.34
N PRO A 221 0.61 -10.57 14.09
CA PRO A 221 0.09 -9.41 14.81
C PRO A 221 1.16 -8.82 15.75
N GLY A 222 1.37 -7.51 15.62
CA GLY A 222 2.38 -6.79 16.37
C GLY A 222 3.72 -6.60 15.66
N ASP A 223 3.98 -7.30 14.56
CA ASP A 223 5.21 -7.12 13.79
C ASP A 223 5.29 -5.73 13.13
N PHE A 224 6.53 -5.32 12.83
CA PHE A 224 6.78 -4.18 11.95
C PHE A 224 6.94 -4.65 10.51
N VAL A 225 6.29 -3.94 9.60
CA VAL A 225 6.54 -4.02 8.16
C VAL A 225 7.14 -2.68 7.72
N ILE A 226 8.40 -2.70 7.31
CA ILE A 226 9.06 -1.50 6.76
C ILE A 226 8.51 -1.27 5.35
N THR A 227 8.12 -0.02 5.05
CA THR A 227 7.62 0.41 3.74
C THR A 227 8.33 1.67 3.28
N GLU A 228 8.18 2.01 2.02
CA GLU A 228 8.49 3.34 1.52
C GLU A 228 7.54 4.39 2.12
N ALA A 229 7.95 5.64 2.16
CA ALA A 229 7.10 6.77 2.56
C ALA A 229 7.27 7.92 1.56
N PRO A 230 6.22 8.19 0.74
CA PRO A 230 4.84 7.64 0.76
C PRO A 230 4.71 6.22 0.21
N GLU A 231 3.64 5.50 0.59
CA GLU A 231 3.31 4.13 0.17
C GLU A 231 1.86 4.02 -0.32
N TYR A 232 1.57 3.05 -1.16
CA TYR A 232 0.22 2.81 -1.68
C TYR A 232 -0.78 2.47 -0.56
N PRO A 233 -1.91 3.18 -0.44
CA PRO A 233 -2.82 3.06 0.70
C PRO A 233 -3.32 1.64 0.98
N LEU A 234 -3.59 0.84 -0.05
CA LEU A 234 -4.04 -0.54 0.11
C LEU A 234 -3.01 -1.41 0.84
N ILE A 235 -1.72 -1.18 0.59
CA ILE A 235 -0.64 -1.89 1.30
C ILE A 235 -0.65 -1.54 2.79
N LEU A 236 -0.81 -0.25 3.12
CA LEU A 236 -0.92 0.19 4.51
C LEU A 236 -2.14 -0.40 5.21
N ASP A 237 -3.29 -0.45 4.51
CA ASP A 237 -4.51 -1.08 5.01
C ASP A 237 -4.34 -2.60 5.22
N MET A 238 -3.63 -3.28 4.32
CA MET A 238 -3.31 -4.71 4.45
C MET A 238 -2.44 -4.99 5.68
N ILE A 239 -1.39 -4.20 5.90
CA ILE A 239 -0.51 -4.33 7.07
C ILE A 239 -1.32 -4.16 8.36
N GLU A 240 -2.13 -3.10 8.44
CA GLU A 240 -2.98 -2.85 9.60
C GLU A 240 -4.04 -3.95 9.79
N ALA A 241 -4.58 -4.51 8.70
CA ALA A 241 -5.55 -5.62 8.77
C ALA A 241 -4.95 -6.90 9.36
N HIS A 242 -3.65 -7.12 9.20
CA HIS A 242 -2.91 -8.24 9.81
C HIS A 242 -2.53 -7.97 11.28
N GLY A 243 -2.91 -6.81 11.82
CA GLY A 243 -2.52 -6.42 13.18
C GLY A 243 -1.05 -6.01 13.29
N ALA A 244 -0.38 -5.76 12.18
CA ALA A 244 1.00 -5.31 12.11
C ALA A 244 1.09 -3.77 11.99
N MET A 245 2.28 -3.23 12.11
CA MET A 245 2.57 -1.80 12.07
C MET A 245 3.39 -1.46 10.83
N ALA A 246 2.85 -0.59 9.97
CA ALA A 246 3.62 -0.02 8.88
C ALA A 246 4.62 1.02 9.40
N PHE A 247 5.90 0.85 9.06
CA PHE A 247 6.98 1.75 9.41
C PHE A 247 7.60 2.37 8.16
N GLY A 248 7.32 3.65 7.92
CA GLY A 248 7.72 4.35 6.71
C GLY A 248 9.18 4.82 6.74
N VAL A 249 9.92 4.52 5.69
CA VAL A 249 11.28 4.99 5.44
C VAL A 249 11.26 5.99 4.29
N PRO A 250 11.87 7.18 4.44
CA PRO A 250 11.94 8.18 3.38
C PRO A 250 12.57 7.64 2.10
N MET A 251 12.16 8.23 0.98
CA MET A 251 12.63 7.88 -0.35
C MET A 251 12.95 9.13 -1.17
N ASP A 252 13.70 8.95 -2.25
CA ASP A 252 13.95 9.93 -3.29
C ASP A 252 13.49 9.41 -4.66
N GLY A 253 13.92 10.05 -5.75
CA GLY A 253 13.60 9.62 -7.11
C GLY A 253 14.13 8.23 -7.49
N PHE A 254 15.00 7.64 -6.69
CA PHE A 254 15.56 6.30 -6.87
C PHE A 254 15.04 5.29 -5.82
N GLY A 255 13.95 5.63 -5.12
CA GLY A 255 13.33 4.76 -4.12
C GLY A 255 13.86 4.96 -2.70
N MET A 256 13.63 3.98 -1.81
CA MET A 256 13.99 4.02 -0.40
C MET A 256 15.45 4.45 -0.17
N LEU A 257 15.68 5.37 0.78
CA LEU A 257 17.02 5.86 1.14
C LEU A 257 17.76 4.84 2.01
N PRO A 258 18.98 4.37 1.60
CA PRO A 258 19.74 3.36 2.34
C PRO A 258 20.09 3.81 3.77
N ASP A 259 20.57 5.04 3.95
CA ASP A 259 20.91 5.57 5.29
C ASP A 259 19.68 5.67 6.21
N ALA A 260 18.51 5.92 5.65
CA ALA A 260 17.26 5.94 6.40
C ALA A 260 16.80 4.52 6.78
N LEU A 261 17.00 3.54 5.89
CA LEU A 261 16.77 2.13 6.20
C LEU A 261 17.69 1.64 7.33
N ASP A 262 18.97 1.98 7.27
CA ASP A 262 19.94 1.65 8.32
C ASP A 262 19.51 2.18 9.69
N ARG A 263 19.14 3.47 9.76
CA ARG A 263 18.59 4.07 10.99
C ARG A 263 17.29 3.41 11.46
N ALA A 264 16.38 3.06 10.54
CA ALA A 264 15.13 2.39 10.87
C ALA A 264 15.38 1.03 11.51
N LEU A 265 16.23 0.21 10.91
CA LEU A 265 16.61 -1.11 11.41
C LEU A 265 17.29 -1.02 12.77
N THR A 266 18.27 -0.13 12.93
CA THR A 266 18.96 0.12 14.21
C THR A 266 17.97 0.49 15.32
N MET A 267 17.03 1.39 15.03
CA MET A 267 16.06 1.86 16.00
C MET A 267 15.08 0.76 16.40
N LEU A 268 14.50 0.04 15.42
CA LEU A 268 13.52 -1.02 15.67
C LEU A 268 14.15 -2.19 16.42
N GLU A 269 15.39 -2.57 16.10
CA GLU A 269 16.13 -3.62 16.81
C GLU A 269 16.43 -3.21 18.25
N SER A 270 16.86 -1.96 18.47
CA SER A 270 17.11 -1.44 19.83
C SER A 270 15.84 -1.49 20.69
N GLN A 271 14.68 -1.20 20.12
CA GLN A 271 13.39 -1.31 20.82
C GLN A 271 13.01 -2.76 21.11
N ARG A 272 13.22 -3.66 20.16
CA ARG A 272 12.97 -5.09 20.35
C ARG A 272 13.77 -5.66 21.53
N LEU A 273 15.03 -5.28 21.64
CA LEU A 273 15.91 -5.72 22.73
C LEU A 273 15.57 -5.09 24.08
N ALA A 274 14.93 -3.92 24.11
CA ALA A 274 14.56 -3.24 25.35
C ALA A 274 13.32 -3.83 26.04
N VAL A 275 12.55 -4.69 25.34
CA VAL A 275 11.33 -5.29 25.90
C VAL A 275 11.63 -6.69 26.46
N PRO A 276 11.33 -6.97 27.76
CA PRO A 276 11.44 -8.32 28.32
C PRO A 276 10.59 -9.32 27.52
N HIS A 277 11.15 -10.47 27.20
CA HIS A 277 10.54 -11.55 26.42
C HIS A 277 10.41 -11.33 24.90
N GLY A 278 11.19 -10.42 24.33
CA GLY A 278 11.22 -10.14 22.91
C GLY A 278 10.10 -9.17 22.49
N GLY A 279 10.48 -8.00 22.00
CA GLY A 279 9.58 -7.04 21.41
C GLY A 279 9.18 -7.46 19.99
N HIS A 280 8.33 -6.64 19.38
CA HIS A 280 7.94 -6.79 17.98
C HIS A 280 9.16 -6.82 17.05
N GLN A 281 9.16 -7.71 16.08
CA GLN A 281 10.24 -7.85 15.11
C GLN A 281 9.88 -7.17 13.80
N VAL A 282 10.88 -6.87 12.98
CA VAL A 282 10.69 -6.54 11.58
C VAL A 282 10.53 -7.87 10.84
N SER A 283 9.33 -8.18 10.37
CA SER A 283 9.04 -9.42 9.65
C SER A 283 9.15 -9.26 8.13
N MET A 284 8.94 -8.03 7.64
CA MET A 284 8.90 -7.77 6.20
C MET A 284 9.43 -6.37 5.86
N ILE A 285 10.07 -6.25 4.69
CA ILE A 285 10.39 -4.98 4.04
C ILE A 285 9.68 -5.00 2.69
N LEU A 286 8.76 -4.05 2.46
CA LEU A 286 7.98 -3.96 1.24
C LEU A 286 8.45 -2.78 0.40
N LEU A 287 8.74 -3.03 -0.87
CA LEU A 287 9.33 -2.09 -1.82
C LEU A 287 8.59 -2.13 -3.14
N GLN A 288 8.59 -1.01 -3.87
CA GLN A 288 8.11 -0.94 -5.25
C GLN A 288 9.28 -0.54 -6.16
N PRO A 289 9.98 -1.52 -6.77
CA PRO A 289 11.27 -1.24 -7.43
C PRO A 289 11.15 -0.41 -8.70
N ARG A 290 9.96 -0.35 -9.33
CA ARG A 290 9.72 0.41 -10.55
C ARG A 290 8.43 1.19 -10.51
N ALA A 291 8.50 2.45 -11.00
CA ALA A 291 7.33 3.32 -11.13
C ALA A 291 6.45 3.33 -9.88
N GLN A 292 7.09 3.50 -8.72
CA GLN A 292 6.50 3.45 -7.40
C GLN A 292 5.20 4.27 -7.31
N ASN A 293 4.18 3.74 -6.71
CA ASN A 293 2.92 4.43 -6.46
C ASN A 293 2.91 5.01 -5.03
N PRO A 294 3.00 6.35 -4.86
CA PRO A 294 2.51 7.36 -5.80
C PRO A 294 3.59 8.13 -6.58
N THR A 295 4.88 7.95 -6.32
CA THR A 295 5.93 8.90 -6.71
C THR A 295 6.44 8.73 -8.14
N GLY A 296 6.29 7.56 -8.72
CA GLY A 296 6.91 7.21 -10.00
C GLY A 296 8.41 6.90 -9.88
N ALA A 297 8.98 6.85 -8.68
CA ALA A 297 10.39 6.51 -8.48
C ALA A 297 10.72 5.10 -8.99
N SER A 298 11.96 4.92 -9.44
CA SER A 298 12.44 3.60 -9.90
C SER A 298 13.86 3.38 -9.41
N PHE A 299 14.14 2.19 -8.87
CA PHE A 299 15.46 1.88 -8.33
C PHE A 299 16.52 1.83 -9.42
N SER A 300 17.67 2.41 -9.15
CA SER A 300 18.87 2.20 -9.94
C SER A 300 19.61 0.95 -9.46
N PRO A 301 20.49 0.34 -10.29
CA PRO A 301 21.36 -0.74 -9.84
C PRO A 301 22.18 -0.37 -8.60
N GLN A 302 22.68 0.86 -8.52
CA GLN A 302 23.43 1.37 -7.38
C GLN A 302 22.58 1.45 -6.10
N ARG A 303 21.28 1.78 -6.24
CA ARG A 303 20.35 1.78 -5.10
C ARG A 303 20.09 0.35 -4.60
N ILE A 304 19.93 -0.61 -5.50
CA ILE A 304 19.81 -2.04 -5.17
C ILE A 304 21.04 -2.50 -4.38
N ASP A 305 22.24 -2.19 -4.87
CA ASP A 305 23.49 -2.55 -4.18
C ASP A 305 23.58 -1.93 -2.78
N ALA A 306 23.29 -0.62 -2.67
CA ALA A 306 23.36 0.08 -1.39
C ALA A 306 22.35 -0.45 -0.36
N LEU A 307 21.11 -0.77 -0.77
CA LEU A 307 20.11 -1.38 0.12
C LEU A 307 20.52 -2.80 0.54
N ALA A 308 21.06 -3.59 -0.39
CA ALA A 308 21.55 -4.93 -0.08
C ALA A 308 22.74 -4.87 0.92
N ASP A 309 23.65 -3.93 0.76
CA ASP A 309 24.79 -3.76 1.68
C ASP A 309 24.33 -3.37 3.09
N VAL A 310 23.34 -2.49 3.24
CA VAL A 310 22.71 -2.18 4.54
C VAL A 310 22.11 -3.44 5.17
N LEU A 311 21.33 -4.20 4.41
CA LEU A 311 20.69 -5.42 4.91
C LEU A 311 21.72 -6.47 5.35
N LEU A 312 22.78 -6.68 4.57
CA LEU A 312 23.86 -7.61 4.92
C LEU A 312 24.66 -7.15 6.12
N ALA A 313 24.77 -5.84 6.36
CA ALA A 313 25.43 -5.31 7.57
C ALA A 313 24.61 -5.60 8.84
N HIS A 314 23.29 -5.45 8.79
CA HIS A 314 22.39 -5.76 9.92
C HIS A 314 22.18 -7.28 10.10
N TYR A 315 22.18 -8.04 9.03
CA TYR A 315 21.87 -9.48 9.02
C TYR A 315 23.01 -10.28 8.37
N PRO A 316 24.16 -10.42 9.06
CA PRO A 316 25.28 -11.19 8.52
C PRO A 316 24.87 -12.61 8.15
N ASN A 317 25.22 -13.06 6.95
CA ASN A 317 24.83 -14.38 6.40
C ASN A 317 23.31 -14.59 6.27
N GLY A 318 22.51 -13.51 6.30
CA GLY A 318 21.05 -13.56 6.15
C GLY A 318 20.28 -14.06 7.38
N VAL A 319 20.97 -14.38 8.49
CA VAL A 319 20.30 -14.93 9.69
C VAL A 319 19.40 -13.87 10.31
N GLY A 320 18.10 -14.18 10.39
CA GLY A 320 17.09 -13.28 10.95
C GLY A 320 16.69 -12.12 10.03
N MET A 321 17.16 -12.09 8.78
CA MET A 321 16.76 -11.07 7.80
C MET A 321 15.26 -11.16 7.53
N PRO A 322 14.54 -10.03 7.56
CA PRO A 322 13.12 -10.00 7.21
C PRO A 322 12.92 -10.38 5.75
N LEU A 323 11.73 -10.90 5.43
CA LEU A 323 11.37 -11.15 4.03
C LEU A 323 11.27 -9.82 3.29
N ILE A 324 11.92 -9.72 2.15
CA ILE A 324 11.83 -8.57 1.26
C ILE A 324 10.75 -8.88 0.22
N VAL A 325 9.75 -8.02 0.10
CA VAL A 325 8.68 -8.16 -0.90
C VAL A 325 8.75 -7.01 -1.88
N GLU A 326 8.89 -7.34 -3.15
CA GLU A 326 8.92 -6.38 -4.24
C GLU A 326 7.59 -6.40 -4.99
N ASP A 327 6.81 -5.32 -4.88
CA ASP A 327 5.57 -5.12 -5.66
C ASP A 327 5.88 -4.38 -6.97
N ASP A 328 6.16 -5.13 -8.03
CA ASP A 328 6.31 -4.60 -9.40
C ASP A 328 4.92 -4.41 -10.04
N HIS A 329 4.15 -3.47 -9.47
CA HIS A 329 2.76 -3.22 -9.85
C HIS A 329 2.58 -2.64 -11.25
N SER A 330 3.58 -1.96 -11.77
CA SER A 330 3.57 -1.35 -13.12
C SER A 330 3.96 -2.33 -14.21
N GLY A 331 4.77 -3.33 -13.88
CA GLY A 331 5.15 -4.40 -14.80
C GLY A 331 5.73 -3.87 -16.11
N ASP A 332 5.17 -4.34 -17.22
CA ASP A 332 5.71 -4.07 -18.56
C ASP A 332 5.43 -2.65 -19.10
N VAL A 333 4.63 -1.82 -18.41
CA VAL A 333 4.43 -0.40 -18.78
C VAL A 333 5.42 0.54 -18.12
N ALA A 334 6.22 0.08 -17.15
CA ALA A 334 7.35 0.84 -16.63
C ALA A 334 8.47 0.93 -17.69
N ASN A 335 9.08 2.11 -17.82
CA ASN A 335 10.19 2.33 -18.74
C ASN A 335 11.54 1.94 -18.12
N ALA A 336 11.65 2.00 -16.78
CA ALA A 336 12.84 1.57 -16.06
C ALA A 336 13.11 0.07 -16.25
N TYR A 337 14.38 -0.30 -16.28
CA TYR A 337 14.78 -1.72 -16.33
C TYR A 337 14.24 -2.47 -15.12
N ALA A 338 13.87 -3.73 -15.34
CA ALA A 338 13.51 -4.62 -14.26
C ALA A 338 14.74 -4.92 -13.41
N THR A 339 14.76 -4.39 -12.19
CA THR A 339 15.78 -4.63 -11.17
C THR A 339 15.17 -5.32 -9.97
N SER A 340 15.96 -6.04 -9.19
CA SER A 340 15.50 -6.74 -7.99
C SER A 340 16.63 -6.91 -6.99
N LEU A 341 16.34 -6.75 -5.70
CA LEU A 341 17.24 -7.12 -4.61
C LEU A 341 17.60 -8.61 -4.61
N ALA A 342 16.77 -9.45 -5.26
CA ALA A 342 17.08 -10.87 -5.42
C ALA A 342 18.35 -11.15 -6.22
N GLN A 343 18.87 -10.17 -7.00
CA GLN A 343 20.18 -10.27 -7.63
C GLN A 343 21.33 -10.38 -6.61
N ARG A 344 21.12 -9.84 -5.40
CA ARG A 344 22.09 -9.83 -4.29
C ARG A 344 21.64 -10.73 -3.12
N LEU A 345 20.34 -10.87 -2.91
CA LEU A 345 19.71 -11.54 -1.78
C LEU A 345 18.64 -12.54 -2.24
N PRO A 346 18.98 -13.53 -3.09
CA PRO A 346 18.00 -14.42 -3.74
C PRO A 346 17.17 -15.23 -2.74
N GLN A 347 17.72 -15.54 -1.56
CA GLN A 347 17.05 -16.32 -0.50
C GLN A 347 16.11 -15.52 0.39
N HIS A 348 15.98 -14.22 0.16
CA HIS A 348 15.21 -13.31 1.03
C HIS A 348 14.18 -12.45 0.28
N VAL A 349 14.05 -12.62 -1.04
CA VAL A 349 13.18 -11.77 -1.87
C VAL A 349 12.04 -12.57 -2.48
N VAL A 350 10.83 -12.06 -2.29
CA VAL A 350 9.64 -12.43 -3.07
C VAL A 350 9.32 -11.28 -4.01
N HIS A 351 9.34 -11.54 -5.31
CA HIS A 351 9.04 -10.56 -6.36
C HIS A 351 7.67 -10.83 -6.96
N ILE A 352 6.80 -9.82 -7.00
CA ILE A 352 5.42 -9.90 -7.49
C ILE A 352 5.27 -8.97 -8.69
N ARG A 353 5.06 -9.49 -9.90
CA ARG A 353 4.83 -8.72 -11.11
C ARG A 353 3.37 -8.76 -11.51
N SER A 354 2.74 -7.57 -11.56
CA SER A 354 1.36 -7.40 -11.99
C SER A 354 1.22 -7.30 -13.51
N PHE A 355 0.14 -7.88 -14.06
CA PHE A 355 -0.25 -7.70 -15.46
C PHE A 355 -1.44 -6.75 -15.64
N SER A 356 -2.00 -6.21 -14.56
CA SER A 356 -3.20 -5.37 -14.61
C SER A 356 -3.01 -4.06 -15.37
N LYS A 357 -1.79 -3.48 -15.36
CA LYS A 357 -1.50 -2.20 -16.02
C LYS A 357 -1.08 -2.36 -17.47
N SER A 358 -0.55 -3.52 -17.83
CA SER A 358 0.00 -3.81 -19.15
C SER A 358 -0.92 -4.65 -20.04
N HIS A 359 -1.62 -5.64 -19.48
CA HIS A 359 -2.41 -6.60 -20.26
C HIS A 359 -3.91 -6.55 -19.97
N GLY A 360 -4.32 -5.81 -18.94
CA GLY A 360 -5.71 -5.55 -18.60
C GLY A 360 -6.07 -5.89 -17.16
N PRO A 361 -6.85 -5.00 -16.50
CA PRO A 361 -7.21 -5.18 -15.10
C PRO A 361 -8.11 -6.40 -14.84
N ASP A 362 -8.95 -6.79 -15.80
CA ASP A 362 -9.90 -7.90 -15.63
C ASP A 362 -9.26 -9.30 -15.76
N LEU A 363 -8.02 -9.40 -16.27
CA LEU A 363 -7.27 -10.65 -16.22
C LEU A 363 -7.02 -11.08 -14.77
N ARG A 364 -6.92 -10.14 -13.85
CA ARG A 364 -6.64 -10.41 -12.43
C ARG A 364 -5.48 -11.38 -12.25
N LEU A 365 -4.34 -11.12 -12.90
CA LEU A 365 -3.15 -11.97 -12.85
C LEU A 365 -1.93 -11.19 -12.37
N ALA A 366 -1.15 -11.85 -11.53
CA ALA A 366 0.23 -11.50 -11.20
C ALA A 366 1.07 -12.78 -11.13
N ALA A 367 2.33 -12.69 -11.53
CA ALA A 367 3.30 -13.73 -11.29
C ALA A 367 4.09 -13.40 -10.02
N LEU A 368 4.35 -14.41 -9.20
CA LEU A 368 5.09 -14.32 -7.96
C LEU A 368 6.26 -15.31 -8.01
N SER A 369 7.43 -14.90 -7.54
CA SER A 369 8.63 -15.73 -7.50
C SER A 369 9.44 -15.47 -6.24
N GLY A 370 10.29 -16.41 -5.88
CA GLY A 370 11.18 -16.32 -4.72
C GLY A 370 11.86 -17.63 -4.41
N PRO A 371 12.40 -17.75 -3.18
CA PRO A 371 12.87 -19.02 -2.64
C PRO A 371 11.76 -20.06 -2.63
N GLU A 372 12.10 -21.32 -2.82
CA GLU A 372 11.12 -22.41 -2.94
C GLU A 372 10.23 -22.51 -1.69
N ASP A 373 10.81 -22.46 -0.50
CA ASP A 373 10.11 -22.51 0.79
C ASP A 373 9.14 -21.33 0.98
N ALA A 374 9.54 -20.12 0.58
CA ALA A 374 8.69 -18.96 0.64
C ALA A 374 7.50 -19.06 -0.32
N VAL A 375 7.74 -19.48 -1.55
CA VAL A 375 6.67 -19.69 -2.55
C VAL A 375 5.71 -20.80 -2.12
N GLU A 376 6.22 -21.90 -1.55
CA GLU A 376 5.38 -22.98 -1.00
C GLU A 376 4.52 -22.52 0.18
N ALA A 377 5.07 -21.71 1.10
CA ALA A 377 4.32 -21.12 2.20
C ALA A 377 3.16 -20.22 1.69
N ILE A 378 3.40 -19.40 0.68
CA ILE A 378 2.38 -18.55 0.04
C ILE A 378 1.31 -19.42 -0.65
N ILE A 379 1.70 -20.47 -1.36
CA ILE A 379 0.77 -21.41 -1.99
C ILE A 379 -0.09 -22.11 -0.93
N ALA A 380 0.50 -22.47 0.23
CA ALA A 380 -0.24 -23.07 1.34
C ALA A 380 -1.33 -22.14 1.88
N GLN A 381 -1.05 -20.84 2.02
CA GLN A 381 -2.06 -19.84 2.40
C GLN A 381 -3.19 -19.75 1.38
N ARG A 382 -2.87 -19.74 0.08
CA ARG A 382 -3.89 -19.70 -0.97
C ARG A 382 -4.79 -20.94 -0.98
N ARG A 383 -4.28 -22.10 -0.58
CA ARG A 383 -5.07 -23.35 -0.46
C ARG A 383 -6.21 -23.25 0.56
N LEU A 384 -6.12 -22.33 1.52
CA LEU A 384 -7.20 -22.06 2.47
C LEU A 384 -8.39 -21.29 1.84
N GLY A 385 -8.22 -20.80 0.61
CA GLY A 385 -9.23 -20.05 -0.15
C GLY A 385 -9.42 -20.62 -1.55
N SER A 386 -9.00 -19.88 -2.57
CA SER A 386 -9.22 -20.19 -4.00
C SER A 386 -8.48 -21.45 -4.52
N GLY A 387 -7.48 -21.92 -3.79
CA GLY A 387 -6.63 -23.06 -4.16
C GLY A 387 -5.60 -22.74 -5.22
N TRP A 388 -6.03 -22.33 -6.41
CA TRP A 388 -5.17 -21.95 -7.53
C TRP A 388 -5.80 -20.82 -8.35
N VAL A 389 -4.99 -20.17 -9.18
CA VAL A 389 -5.45 -19.17 -10.14
C VAL A 389 -5.94 -19.88 -11.40
N SER A 390 -7.05 -19.41 -11.98
CA SER A 390 -7.64 -19.99 -13.19
C SER A 390 -6.60 -20.22 -14.29
N ARG A 391 -6.45 -21.47 -14.73
CA ARG A 391 -5.53 -21.83 -15.80
C ARG A 391 -5.99 -21.35 -17.17
N PHE A 392 -7.30 -21.09 -17.34
CA PHE A 392 -7.81 -20.41 -18.53
C PHE A 392 -7.25 -19.00 -18.65
N LEU A 393 -7.24 -18.24 -17.54
CA LEU A 393 -6.67 -16.88 -17.55
C LEU A 393 -5.16 -16.92 -17.74
N GLN A 394 -4.48 -17.91 -17.19
CA GLN A 394 -3.05 -18.11 -17.41
C GLN A 394 -2.75 -18.45 -18.89
N GLU A 395 -3.58 -19.26 -19.55
CA GLU A 395 -3.45 -19.56 -20.97
C GLU A 395 -3.66 -18.31 -21.84
N ILE A 396 -4.66 -17.48 -21.52
CA ILE A 396 -4.87 -16.19 -22.18
C ILE A 396 -3.64 -15.28 -22.02
N LEU A 397 -3.12 -15.16 -20.82
CA LEU A 397 -1.91 -14.35 -20.58
C LEU A 397 -0.72 -14.86 -21.38
N TYR A 398 -0.51 -16.19 -21.40
CA TYR A 398 0.54 -16.80 -22.20
C TYR A 398 0.43 -16.43 -23.69
N GLU A 399 -0.78 -16.57 -24.26
CA GLU A 399 -1.04 -16.22 -25.64
C GLU A 399 -0.78 -14.72 -25.91
N MET A 400 -1.17 -13.84 -25.00
CA MET A 400 -0.92 -12.40 -25.11
C MET A 400 0.59 -12.08 -25.05
N LEU A 401 1.34 -12.73 -24.14
CA LEU A 401 2.79 -12.54 -24.00
C LEU A 401 3.57 -13.08 -25.21
N ALA A 402 3.05 -14.12 -25.87
CA ALA A 402 3.66 -14.72 -27.06
C ALA A 402 3.28 -13.98 -28.36
N ASP A 403 2.27 -13.13 -28.34
CA ASP A 403 1.73 -12.44 -29.49
C ASP A 403 2.49 -11.13 -29.78
N LYS A 404 2.88 -10.94 -31.06
CA LYS A 404 3.64 -9.77 -31.49
C LYS A 404 2.83 -8.48 -31.44
N GLU A 405 1.54 -8.52 -31.75
CA GLU A 405 0.69 -7.34 -31.77
C GLU A 405 0.42 -6.85 -30.34
N ALA A 406 0.11 -7.77 -29.42
CA ALA A 406 -0.02 -7.46 -28.00
C ALA A 406 1.29 -6.88 -27.44
N PHE A 407 2.45 -7.47 -27.77
CA PHE A 407 3.75 -6.95 -27.38
C PHE A 407 3.99 -5.51 -27.89
N HIS A 408 3.66 -5.24 -29.15
CA HIS A 408 3.77 -3.89 -29.72
C HIS A 408 2.82 -2.89 -29.04
N THR A 409 1.59 -3.31 -28.70
CA THR A 409 0.64 -2.48 -27.98
C THR A 409 1.16 -2.08 -26.60
N VAL A 410 1.67 -3.03 -25.82
CA VAL A 410 2.25 -2.76 -24.49
C VAL A 410 3.49 -1.88 -24.59
N THR A 411 4.36 -2.14 -25.58
CA THR A 411 5.56 -1.31 -25.82
C THR A 411 5.19 0.12 -26.20
N ASN A 412 4.17 0.30 -27.03
CA ASN A 412 3.65 1.62 -27.39
C ASN A 412 3.06 2.35 -26.17
N ALA A 413 2.28 1.65 -25.33
CA ALA A 413 1.77 2.21 -24.08
C ALA A 413 2.89 2.72 -23.17
N ARG A 414 3.96 1.94 -23.00
CA ARG A 414 5.17 2.33 -22.26
C ARG A 414 5.76 3.63 -22.81
N HIS A 415 5.95 3.76 -24.12
CA HIS A 415 6.48 4.96 -24.74
C HIS A 415 5.55 6.18 -24.58
N ILE A 416 4.25 5.99 -24.68
CA ILE A 416 3.26 7.04 -24.47
C ILE A 416 3.33 7.55 -23.02
N TYR A 417 3.36 6.65 -22.02
CA TYR A 417 3.46 7.04 -20.62
C TYR A 417 4.77 7.77 -20.32
N ALA A 418 5.90 7.27 -20.81
CA ALA A 418 7.19 7.96 -20.67
C ALA A 418 7.19 9.35 -21.33
N THR A 419 6.53 9.51 -22.47
CA THR A 419 6.37 10.80 -23.13
C THR A 419 5.47 11.74 -22.31
N ARG A 420 4.35 11.23 -21.78
CA ARG A 420 3.46 12.02 -20.90
C ARG A 420 4.18 12.50 -19.64
N GLN A 421 5.00 11.65 -19.00
CA GLN A 421 5.85 12.03 -17.86
C GLN A 421 6.79 13.19 -18.23
N LYS A 422 7.59 13.05 -19.29
CA LYS A 422 8.53 14.08 -19.75
C LYS A 422 7.84 15.39 -20.11
N THR A 423 6.70 15.30 -20.79
CA THR A 423 5.94 16.49 -21.19
C THR A 423 5.35 17.22 -19.98
N MET A 424 4.74 16.48 -19.03
CA MET A 424 4.21 17.10 -17.82
C MET A 424 5.31 17.76 -16.99
N HIS A 425 6.45 17.10 -16.82
CA HIS A 425 7.61 17.69 -16.14
C HIS A 425 8.06 19.00 -16.81
N ALA A 426 8.20 19.02 -18.14
CA ALA A 426 8.57 20.23 -18.87
C ALA A 426 7.54 21.36 -18.71
N LEU A 427 6.25 21.02 -18.65
CA LEU A 427 5.18 22.01 -18.41
C LEU A 427 5.24 22.56 -16.98
N LEU A 428 5.48 21.71 -15.98
CA LEU A 428 5.62 22.11 -14.58
C LEU A 428 6.85 22.99 -14.35
N LEU A 429 7.97 22.66 -14.98
CA LEU A 429 9.18 23.50 -14.94
C LEU A 429 8.92 24.91 -15.49
N ARG A 430 8.13 25.06 -16.57
CA ARG A 430 7.70 26.38 -17.09
C ARG A 430 6.89 27.17 -16.07
N GLN A 431 6.21 26.50 -15.15
CA GLN A 431 5.47 27.10 -14.04
C GLN A 431 6.34 27.26 -12.77
N SER A 432 7.67 27.11 -12.89
CA SER A 432 8.63 27.17 -11.77
C SER A 432 8.39 26.12 -10.69
N LEU A 433 7.79 24.99 -11.05
CA LEU A 433 7.61 23.83 -10.19
C LEU A 433 8.50 22.69 -10.69
N ASP A 434 9.60 22.47 -9.98
CA ASP A 434 10.48 21.32 -10.22
C ASP A 434 10.04 20.15 -9.37
N VAL A 435 9.69 19.05 -10.03
CA VAL A 435 9.29 17.79 -9.39
C VAL A 435 10.08 16.66 -10.03
N HIS A 436 10.32 15.60 -9.27
CA HIS A 436 11.00 14.44 -9.82
C HIS A 436 10.25 13.89 -11.04
N THR A 437 11.00 13.66 -12.13
CA THR A 437 10.47 12.98 -13.32
C THR A 437 10.36 11.50 -13.02
N GLY A 438 9.15 11.06 -12.73
CA GLY A 438 8.86 9.67 -12.42
C GLY A 438 8.77 8.76 -13.64
N ASP A 439 8.42 7.52 -13.42
CA ASP A 439 8.09 6.50 -14.42
C ASP A 439 6.62 6.06 -14.25
N GLY A 440 6.09 5.33 -15.20
CA GLY A 440 4.74 4.75 -15.15
C GLY A 440 3.62 5.78 -15.21
N LEU A 441 2.60 5.60 -14.36
CA LEU A 441 1.28 6.22 -14.50
C LEU A 441 1.08 7.48 -13.64
N ASN A 442 1.84 7.63 -12.57
CA ASN A 442 1.60 8.62 -11.53
C ASN A 442 2.74 9.62 -11.40
N LEU A 443 2.39 10.76 -10.82
CA LEU A 443 3.31 11.82 -10.44
C LEU A 443 2.93 12.28 -9.02
N TRP A 444 3.91 12.50 -8.17
CA TRP A 444 3.73 13.06 -6.83
C TRP A 444 4.07 14.54 -6.84
N ILE A 445 3.10 15.39 -6.49
CA ILE A 445 3.29 16.82 -6.40
C ILE A 445 3.35 17.21 -4.93
N PRO A 446 4.50 17.66 -4.41
CA PRO A 446 4.60 18.21 -3.07
C PRO A 446 3.70 19.43 -2.91
N VAL A 447 2.95 19.52 -1.80
CA VAL A 447 2.07 20.65 -1.49
C VAL A 447 2.29 21.12 -0.06
N ARG A 448 2.13 22.44 0.18
CA ARG A 448 2.29 23.03 1.50
C ARG A 448 1.02 22.87 2.37
N ASP A 449 -0.15 22.97 1.74
CA ASP A 449 -1.46 22.79 2.36
C ASP A 449 -2.32 21.90 1.47
N GLU A 450 -2.38 20.60 1.81
CA GLU A 450 -3.10 19.59 1.02
C GLU A 450 -4.61 19.91 0.91
N PRO A 451 -5.35 20.22 2.00
CA PRO A 451 -6.75 20.57 1.88
C PRO A 451 -7.02 21.79 1.00
N ALA A 452 -6.15 22.80 1.05
CA ALA A 452 -6.29 23.99 0.21
C ALA A 452 -5.96 23.69 -1.26
N ALA A 453 -4.93 22.88 -1.52
CA ALA A 453 -4.56 22.42 -2.86
C ALA A 453 -5.69 21.61 -3.52
N LEU A 454 -6.29 20.68 -2.79
CA LEU A 454 -7.43 19.87 -3.27
C LEU A 454 -8.64 20.73 -3.61
N ARG A 455 -8.98 21.69 -2.77
CA ARG A 455 -10.09 22.63 -3.05
C ARG A 455 -9.83 23.45 -4.31
N LEU A 456 -8.64 24.05 -4.44
CA LEU A 456 -8.26 24.85 -5.59
C LEU A 456 -8.36 24.05 -6.91
N LEU A 457 -7.88 22.80 -6.91
CA LEU A 457 -7.96 21.93 -8.07
C LEU A 457 -9.42 21.55 -8.40
N ALA A 458 -10.22 21.23 -7.39
CA ALA A 458 -11.64 20.93 -7.55
C ALA A 458 -12.43 22.12 -8.14
N GLU A 459 -12.15 23.36 -7.71
CA GLU A 459 -12.73 24.57 -8.28
C GLU A 459 -12.37 24.76 -9.77
N GLN A 460 -11.23 24.23 -10.20
CA GLN A 460 -10.80 24.23 -11.60
C GLN A 460 -11.27 23.00 -12.39
N GLY A 461 -12.08 22.12 -11.78
CA GLY A 461 -12.59 20.91 -12.41
C GLY A 461 -11.56 19.79 -12.52
N ILE A 462 -10.49 19.81 -11.72
CA ILE A 462 -9.44 18.80 -11.70
C ILE A 462 -9.54 18.01 -10.39
N ARG A 463 -9.67 16.67 -10.51
CA ARG A 463 -9.69 15.75 -9.37
C ARG A 463 -8.37 15.00 -9.30
N VAL A 464 -7.75 14.96 -8.12
CA VAL A 464 -6.50 14.25 -7.84
C VAL A 464 -6.66 13.44 -6.54
N ALA A 465 -5.76 12.49 -6.28
CA ALA A 465 -5.79 11.78 -5.01
C ALA A 465 -5.12 12.58 -3.90
N ALA A 466 -5.77 12.63 -2.74
CA ALA A 466 -5.19 13.19 -1.52
C ALA A 466 -3.93 12.43 -1.11
N GLY A 467 -2.93 13.11 -0.56
CA GLY A 467 -1.66 12.50 -0.20
C GLY A 467 -1.64 11.85 1.17
N LYS A 468 -2.44 12.36 2.11
CA LYS A 468 -2.47 11.85 3.48
C LYS A 468 -2.68 10.32 3.58
N PRO A 469 -3.58 9.67 2.80
CA PRO A 469 -3.74 8.22 2.81
C PRO A 469 -2.48 7.42 2.47
N PHE A 470 -1.55 8.00 1.72
CA PHE A 470 -0.30 7.37 1.31
C PHE A 470 0.80 7.43 2.38
N LEU A 471 0.55 8.06 3.52
CA LEU A 471 1.57 8.25 4.54
C LEU A 471 1.43 7.20 5.64
N PRO A 472 2.46 6.35 5.87
CA PRO A 472 2.52 5.48 7.06
C PRO A 472 2.44 6.32 8.34
N SER A 473 1.71 5.81 9.34
CA SER A 473 1.50 6.52 10.61
C SER A 473 2.79 6.59 11.44
N LEU A 474 3.63 5.56 11.36
CA LEU A 474 4.96 5.53 11.94
C LEU A 474 5.97 5.71 10.82
N ARG A 475 6.90 6.65 10.98
CA ARG A 475 7.95 6.89 9.98
C ARG A 475 9.13 7.63 10.58
N ILE A 476 10.32 7.38 10.01
CA ILE A 476 11.53 8.17 10.27
C ILE A 476 11.41 9.55 9.59
N SER A 477 11.95 10.59 10.24
CA SER A 477 12.11 11.90 9.62
C SER A 477 13.31 11.90 8.66
N ALA A 478 13.16 12.61 7.53
CA ALA A 478 14.28 12.82 6.62
C ALA A 478 15.36 13.73 7.23
N ASP A 479 14.97 14.61 8.19
CA ASP A 479 15.83 15.67 8.75
C ASP A 479 16.73 15.21 9.91
N ALA A 480 16.79 13.93 10.26
CA ALA A 480 17.64 13.40 11.33
C ALA A 480 19.12 13.24 10.93
N THR A 481 19.60 13.94 9.90
CA THR A 481 21.04 14.05 9.61
C THR A 481 21.58 15.26 10.37
N GLY A 482 22.27 15.01 11.49
CA GLY A 482 23.07 16.02 12.17
C GLY A 482 24.11 16.60 11.21
N ALA A 483 24.22 17.93 11.22
CA ALA A 483 25.28 18.81 10.76
C ALA A 483 26.07 18.40 9.50
N ASP A 484 26.07 19.32 8.52
CA ASP A 484 26.87 19.36 7.31
C ASP A 484 26.31 18.67 6.06
N ALA A 485 25.15 19.16 5.57
CA ALA A 485 24.80 19.01 4.16
C ALA A 485 25.43 20.17 3.37
N GLY A 486 26.60 19.90 2.82
CA GLY A 486 27.14 20.69 1.71
C GLY A 486 26.16 20.67 0.54
N ALA A 487 25.94 21.84 -0.05
CA ALA A 487 25.05 22.16 -1.13
C ALA A 487 24.83 21.02 -2.16
N GLY A 488 23.65 20.40 -2.12
CA GLY A 488 23.15 19.47 -3.14
C GLY A 488 21.68 19.24 -2.88
N ALA A 489 20.83 19.87 -3.68
CA ALA A 489 19.39 19.75 -3.84
C ALA A 489 18.62 19.22 -2.61
N GLY A 490 18.03 20.12 -1.84
CA GLY A 490 17.30 19.82 -0.61
C GLY A 490 16.25 18.73 -0.79
N VAL A 491 16.44 17.63 -0.06
CA VAL A 491 15.37 16.68 0.24
C VAL A 491 14.58 17.30 1.38
N ASP A 492 13.68 18.21 1.02
CA ASP A 492 12.88 18.98 1.95
C ASP A 492 11.96 18.07 2.78
N ALA A 493 11.78 18.43 4.06
CA ALA A 493 10.73 17.93 4.95
C ALA A 493 9.30 18.04 4.35
N HIS A 494 9.15 18.71 3.22
CA HIS A 494 7.95 18.80 2.40
C HIS A 494 7.70 17.56 1.53
N ALA A 495 8.68 16.68 1.30
CA ALA A 495 8.51 15.45 0.50
C ALA A 495 7.48 14.47 1.09
N SER A 496 7.14 14.61 2.39
CA SER A 496 6.13 13.79 3.07
C SER A 496 4.69 14.24 2.86
N ARG A 497 4.44 15.44 2.30
CA ARG A 497 3.09 15.95 2.01
C ARG A 497 2.98 16.22 0.52
N GLY A 498 1.98 15.61 -0.11
CA GLY A 498 1.79 15.78 -1.53
C GLY A 498 0.42 15.34 -1.98
N ILE A 499 0.19 15.38 -3.26
CA ILE A 499 -0.98 14.83 -3.94
C ILE A 499 -0.52 13.91 -5.05
N ARG A 500 -1.22 12.80 -5.29
CA ARG A 500 -0.95 11.93 -6.44
C ARG A 500 -1.76 12.37 -7.63
N VAL A 501 -1.08 12.55 -8.76
CA VAL A 501 -1.66 12.91 -10.05
C VAL A 501 -1.44 11.77 -11.03
N THR A 502 -2.52 11.19 -11.56
CA THR A 502 -2.45 10.15 -12.59
C THR A 502 -2.37 10.79 -13.96
N ILE A 503 -1.19 10.78 -14.58
CA ILE A 503 -0.96 11.38 -15.90
C ILE A 503 -1.14 10.38 -17.05
N ALA A 504 -1.49 9.14 -16.74
CA ALA A 504 -1.71 8.09 -17.74
C ALA A 504 -2.93 8.36 -18.64
N GLN A 505 -3.92 9.10 -18.15
CA GLN A 505 -5.18 9.32 -18.86
C GLN A 505 -5.03 10.28 -20.05
N GLN A 506 -5.85 10.05 -21.09
CA GLN A 506 -5.90 10.97 -22.23
C GLN A 506 -6.38 12.36 -21.75
N GLY A 507 -5.70 13.43 -22.22
CA GLY A 507 -6.01 14.79 -21.81
C GLY A 507 -5.44 15.23 -20.45
N ALA A 508 -4.80 14.33 -19.70
CA ALA A 508 -4.17 14.65 -18.41
C ALA A 508 -3.01 15.64 -18.53
N VAL A 509 -2.26 15.60 -19.64
CA VAL A 509 -1.03 16.35 -19.87
C VAL A 509 -1.30 17.54 -20.78
N ASN A 510 -1.51 18.71 -20.18
CA ASN A 510 -1.70 19.98 -20.90
C ASN A 510 -1.26 21.17 -20.02
N GLU A 511 -1.16 22.37 -20.61
CA GLU A 511 -0.73 23.60 -19.93
C GLU A 511 -1.69 24.03 -18.82
N GLN A 512 -3.00 23.85 -18.99
CA GLN A 512 -3.98 24.20 -17.98
C GLN A 512 -3.82 23.34 -16.72
N VAL A 513 -3.70 22.02 -16.86
CA VAL A 513 -3.46 21.11 -15.74
C VAL A 513 -2.14 21.43 -15.05
N ALA A 514 -1.06 21.64 -15.80
CA ALA A 514 0.24 21.98 -15.23
C ALA A 514 0.20 23.31 -14.43
N ALA A 515 -0.46 24.33 -14.96
CA ALA A 515 -0.62 25.61 -14.26
C ALA A 515 -1.44 25.45 -12.97
N ALA A 516 -2.53 24.67 -13.01
CA ALA A 516 -3.35 24.40 -11.83
C ALA A 516 -2.57 23.64 -10.75
N LEU A 517 -1.78 22.63 -11.14
CA LEU A 517 -0.94 21.88 -10.21
C LEU A 517 0.15 22.75 -9.56
N ALA A 518 0.78 23.65 -10.34
CA ALA A 518 1.77 24.57 -9.81
C ALA A 518 1.15 25.58 -8.82
N GLN A 519 -0.04 26.09 -9.12
CA GLN A 519 -0.79 26.94 -8.19
C GLN A 519 -1.13 26.17 -6.91
N ALA A 520 -1.62 24.94 -7.01
CA ALA A 520 -1.95 24.10 -5.87
C ALA A 520 -0.72 23.80 -4.99
N ALA A 521 0.45 23.56 -5.57
CA ALA A 521 1.69 23.35 -4.84
C ALA A 521 2.13 24.59 -4.04
N ALA A 522 1.85 25.79 -4.56
CA ALA A 522 2.25 27.07 -3.97
C ALA A 522 1.30 27.58 -2.86
N VAL A 523 0.09 27.00 -2.73
CA VAL A 523 -0.90 27.46 -1.72
C VAL A 523 -0.35 27.29 -0.32
N THR A 524 -0.32 28.39 0.44
CA THR A 524 0.09 28.41 1.84
C THR A 524 -1.13 28.34 2.77
N PRO A 525 -0.99 27.79 3.98
CA PRO A 525 -2.05 27.82 4.98
C PRO A 525 -2.50 29.27 5.22
N LYS A 526 -3.82 29.50 5.25
CA LYS A 526 -4.34 30.78 5.73
C LYS A 526 -3.91 30.92 7.17
N THR A 527 -3.04 31.89 7.48
CA THR A 527 -2.79 32.34 8.83
C THR A 527 -4.14 32.76 9.42
N SER A 528 -4.63 32.03 10.43
CA SER A 528 -5.77 32.45 11.20
C SER A 528 -5.36 33.75 11.91
N THR A 529 -5.70 34.91 11.34
CA THR A 529 -5.71 36.14 12.07
C THR A 529 -6.82 36.00 13.10
N ASN A 530 -6.42 35.68 14.33
CA ASN A 530 -7.25 35.88 15.51
C ASN A 530 -7.58 37.38 15.54
N HIS A 531 -8.78 37.74 15.14
CA HIS A 531 -9.38 38.97 15.58
C HIS A 531 -9.80 38.74 17.04
N SER A 532 -9.01 39.32 17.92
CA SER A 532 -9.30 39.56 19.34
C SER A 532 -10.61 40.29 19.54
#